data_183228f586239403c64b4d140f4d217d
#
_entry.id   183228f586239403c64b4d140f4d217d
#
_cell.length_a   1.000
_cell.length_b   1.000
_cell.length_c   1.000
_cell.angle_alpha   90.00
_cell.angle_beta   90.00
_cell.angle_gamma   90.00
#
_symmetry.space_group_name_H-M   'P 1'
#
loop_
_entity.id
_entity.type
_entity.pdbx_description
1 polymer ?
#
loop_
_entity_poly.entity_id
_entity_poly.type
_entity_poly.pdbx_seq_one_letter_code
_entity_poly.pdbx_strand_id
1 'polypeptide(L)'
;GKPRRSEGRCRIEMELMCFLPVRALPKPERLRYLFSFDFDDTLFTLGGPAEERSIFFRTMRMLRSQYGVLWGVNTGRDPVYLREGLADMFRDDAEAFAPDFTVTMERNVHLADAEGRLMPGAAWNDDCAVAHDSLFTRYGGMLESLIGQLESRFSGLGLRRQDNDAFSLVVDDACGLDEVSCVIQDMVGPYEEIVTQRAGPYLRFSHRDYNKGTSLSFVASRFGIPSSHVAIFGDGHNDLD
;
A
#
# COMPACT_ATOMS: atom_id res chain seq x y z
N GLY A 1 23.64 -1.89 23.23
CA GLY A 1 23.14 -0.54 23.17
C GLY A 1 22.95 -0.10 21.75
N LYS A 2 21.71 0.23 21.42
CA LYS A 2 21.05 0.97 20.34
C LYS A 2 20.27 0.10 19.38
N PRO A 3 18.97 0.34 19.36
CA PRO A 3 18.31 0.88 18.18
C PRO A 3 17.32 1.99 18.55
N ARG A 4 17.65 3.26 18.32
CA ARG A 4 16.76 4.41 18.51
C ARG A 4 16.45 5.15 17.19
N ARG A 5 16.76 4.56 16.02
CA ARG A 5 16.49 5.23 14.73
C ARG A 5 15.11 4.91 14.11
N SER A 6 14.49 3.78 14.43
CA SER A 6 13.20 3.37 13.87
C SER A 6 12.00 4.13 14.45
N GLU A 7 12.00 4.40 15.75
CA GLU A 7 10.87 5.08 16.41
C GLU A 7 10.65 6.53 15.94
N GLY A 8 11.73 7.28 15.68
CA GLY A 8 11.63 8.66 15.21
C GLY A 8 11.11 8.78 13.77
N ARG A 9 11.48 7.83 12.90
CA ARG A 9 11.08 7.86 11.49
C ARG A 9 9.61 7.44 11.32
N CYS A 10 9.18 6.39 12.00
CA CYS A 10 7.79 5.93 12.00
C CYS A 10 6.84 7.03 12.52
N ARG A 11 7.25 7.81 13.52
CA ARG A 11 6.45 8.90 14.07
C ARG A 11 6.30 10.09 13.09
N ILE A 12 7.36 10.44 12.37
CA ILE A 12 7.33 11.49 11.35
C ILE A 12 6.48 11.06 10.15
N GLU A 13 6.59 9.83 9.69
CA GLU A 13 5.80 9.28 8.59
C GLU A 13 4.31 9.20 8.94
N MET A 14 3.96 8.89 10.20
CA MET A 14 2.58 8.91 10.70
C MET A 14 1.98 10.32 10.74
N GLU A 15 2.75 11.33 11.13
CA GLU A 15 2.28 12.73 11.15
C GLU A 15 2.04 13.28 9.73
N LEU A 16 2.76 12.78 8.73
CA LEU A 16 2.68 13.27 7.35
C LEU A 16 1.36 12.93 6.64
N MET A 17 0.72 11.79 6.97
CA MET A 17 -0.56 11.40 6.35
C MET A 17 -1.76 12.11 6.98
N CYS A 18 -1.62 12.72 8.17
CA CYS A 18 -2.73 13.36 8.87
C CYS A 18 -3.31 14.60 8.15
N PHE A 19 -2.57 15.20 7.23
CA PHE A 19 -2.98 16.45 6.57
C PHE A 19 -2.86 16.33 5.05
N LEU A 20 -3.94 15.89 4.41
CA LEU A 20 -4.09 16.05 2.97
C LEU A 20 -4.60 17.47 2.66
N PRO A 21 -4.13 18.10 1.56
CA PRO A 21 -4.51 19.47 1.19
C PRO A 21 -5.90 19.52 0.54
N VAL A 22 -6.84 18.72 1.03
CA VAL A 22 -8.17 18.59 0.46
C VAL A 22 -9.21 18.33 1.54
N ARG A 23 -10.44 18.76 1.26
CA ARG A 23 -11.56 18.64 2.20
C ARG A 23 -11.99 17.17 2.31
N ALA A 24 -12.17 16.71 3.55
CA ALA A 24 -12.94 15.51 3.82
C ALA A 24 -14.44 15.73 3.61
N LEU A 25 -15.13 14.72 3.13
CA LEU A 25 -16.60 14.71 3.13
C LEU A 25 -17.11 13.93 4.35
N PRO A 26 -18.27 14.32 4.90
CA PRO A 26 -18.92 13.54 5.95
C PRO A 26 -19.13 12.09 5.49
N LYS A 27 -18.96 11.15 6.41
CA LYS A 27 -19.27 9.75 6.12
C LYS A 27 -20.76 9.61 5.83
N PRO A 28 -21.15 8.72 4.89
CA PRO A 28 -22.56 8.40 4.66
C PRO A 28 -23.24 7.89 5.93
N GLU A 29 -24.50 8.24 6.15
CA GLU A 29 -25.28 7.72 7.31
C GLU A 29 -25.36 6.19 7.31
N ARG A 30 -25.41 5.59 6.13
CA ARG A 30 -25.41 4.14 5.95
C ARG A 30 -24.27 3.72 5.04
N LEU A 31 -23.28 3.05 5.60
CA LEU A 31 -22.16 2.47 4.86
C LEU A 31 -22.61 1.13 4.24
N ARG A 32 -22.33 0.93 2.96
CA ARG A 32 -22.71 -0.30 2.24
C ARG A 32 -21.58 -0.90 1.44
N TYR A 33 -20.76 -0.07 0.81
CA TYR A 33 -19.73 -0.51 -0.12
C TYR A 33 -18.40 0.13 0.22
N LEU A 34 -17.32 -0.60 -0.04
CA LEU A 34 -15.96 -0.14 0.07
C LEU A 34 -15.28 -0.28 -1.30
N PHE A 35 -14.79 0.82 -1.84
CA PHE A 35 -14.04 0.84 -3.09
C PHE A 35 -12.58 1.13 -2.79
N SER A 36 -11.71 0.19 -3.17
CA SER A 36 -10.27 0.27 -3.00
C SER A 36 -9.62 0.43 -4.37
N PHE A 37 -8.80 1.45 -4.51
CA PHE A 37 -8.07 1.72 -5.74
C PHE A 37 -6.58 1.54 -5.50
N ASP A 38 -5.89 0.83 -6.38
CA ASP A 38 -4.45 1.02 -6.50
C ASP A 38 -4.17 2.46 -6.93
N PHE A 39 -2.97 2.94 -6.68
CA PHE A 39 -2.66 4.35 -6.94
C PHE A 39 -2.03 4.54 -8.32
N ASP A 40 -0.91 3.88 -8.56
CA ASP A 40 -0.15 4.03 -9.79
C ASP A 40 -0.85 3.37 -10.96
N ASP A 41 -0.94 4.08 -12.09
CA ASP A 41 -1.54 3.60 -13.35
C ASP A 41 -3.01 3.13 -13.25
N THR A 42 -3.61 3.25 -12.07
CA THR A 42 -5.03 2.97 -11.81
C THR A 42 -5.80 4.25 -11.48
N LEU A 43 -5.50 4.85 -10.33
CA LEU A 43 -6.18 6.06 -9.86
C LEU A 43 -5.47 7.33 -10.35
N PHE A 44 -4.17 7.29 -10.48
CA PHE A 44 -3.32 8.41 -10.82
C PHE A 44 -2.28 8.04 -11.85
N THR A 45 -2.34 8.69 -13.01
CA THR A 45 -1.28 8.67 -14.02
C THR A 45 -0.63 10.05 -14.07
N LEU A 46 0.68 10.11 -13.93
CA LEU A 46 1.42 11.38 -13.96
C LEU A 46 1.18 12.09 -15.31
N GLY A 47 0.68 13.33 -15.25
CA GLY A 47 0.31 14.10 -16.45
C GLY A 47 -1.03 13.70 -17.08
N GLY A 48 -1.81 12.85 -16.44
CA GLY A 48 -3.15 12.49 -16.87
C GLY A 48 -4.11 13.70 -16.93
N PRO A 49 -5.18 13.63 -17.78
CA PRO A 49 -6.08 14.75 -18.01
C PRO A 49 -6.82 15.18 -16.72
N ALA A 50 -6.86 16.50 -16.47
CA ALA A 50 -7.58 17.04 -15.30
C ALA A 50 -9.08 16.70 -15.34
N GLU A 51 -9.67 16.59 -16.52
CA GLU A 51 -11.08 16.24 -16.70
C GLU A 51 -11.40 14.84 -16.16
N GLU A 52 -10.53 13.85 -16.36
CA GLU A 52 -10.73 12.49 -15.86
C GLU A 52 -10.76 12.47 -14.34
N ARG A 53 -9.89 13.25 -13.68
CA ARG A 53 -9.88 13.39 -12.22
C ARG A 53 -11.19 13.97 -11.70
N SER A 54 -11.67 15.04 -12.33
CA SER A 54 -12.94 15.66 -11.95
C SER A 54 -14.14 14.72 -12.17
N ILE A 55 -14.11 13.89 -13.23
CA ILE A 55 -15.13 12.86 -13.47
C ILE A 55 -15.09 11.83 -12.33
N PHE A 56 -13.90 11.36 -11.95
CA PHE A 56 -13.74 10.43 -10.84
C PHE A 56 -14.35 10.99 -9.54
N PHE A 57 -13.98 12.20 -9.14
CA PHE A 57 -14.49 12.77 -7.88
C PHE A 57 -16.00 13.03 -7.91
N ARG A 58 -16.56 13.52 -9.01
CA ARG A 58 -18.01 13.67 -9.17
C ARG A 58 -18.73 12.33 -9.06
N THR A 59 -18.21 11.32 -9.72
CA THR A 59 -18.76 9.96 -9.67
C THR A 59 -18.70 9.41 -8.25
N MET A 60 -17.57 9.54 -7.55
CA MET A 60 -17.44 9.07 -6.19
C MET A 60 -18.36 9.82 -5.21
N ARG A 61 -18.58 11.14 -5.40
CA ARG A 61 -19.57 11.90 -4.61
C ARG A 61 -20.99 11.37 -4.81
N MET A 62 -21.37 11.08 -6.05
CA MET A 62 -22.67 10.50 -6.36
C MET A 62 -22.83 9.12 -5.71
N LEU A 63 -21.86 8.23 -5.91
CA LEU A 63 -21.87 6.89 -5.31
C LEU A 63 -21.90 6.93 -3.77
N ARG A 64 -21.13 7.85 -3.17
CA ARG A 64 -21.13 8.07 -1.73
C ARG A 64 -22.52 8.47 -1.23
N SER A 65 -23.15 9.46 -1.87
CA SER A 65 -24.45 10.00 -1.43
C SER A 65 -25.62 9.04 -1.67
N GLN A 66 -25.62 8.34 -2.80
CA GLN A 66 -26.76 7.48 -3.20
C GLN A 66 -26.62 6.04 -2.67
N TYR A 67 -25.40 5.50 -2.61
CA TYR A 67 -25.17 4.09 -2.31
C TYR A 67 -24.37 3.83 -1.06
N GLY A 68 -23.90 4.87 -0.36
CA GLY A 68 -23.13 4.71 0.87
C GLY A 68 -21.74 4.14 0.63
N VAL A 69 -21.08 4.54 -0.45
CA VAL A 69 -19.74 4.08 -0.81
C VAL A 69 -18.69 4.85 -0.01
N LEU A 70 -17.76 4.13 0.60
CA LEU A 70 -16.47 4.65 1.03
C LEU A 70 -15.42 4.35 -0.03
N TRP A 71 -14.43 5.21 -0.17
CA TRP A 71 -13.32 4.97 -1.08
C TRP A 71 -11.97 5.19 -0.42
N GLY A 72 -10.96 4.51 -0.91
CA GLY A 72 -9.60 4.70 -0.45
C GLY A 72 -8.57 4.15 -1.41
N VAL A 73 -7.32 4.35 -1.04
CA VAL A 73 -6.14 3.96 -1.81
C VAL A 73 -5.43 2.80 -1.11
N ASN A 74 -5.01 1.80 -1.88
CA ASN A 74 -4.26 0.65 -1.40
C ASN A 74 -3.05 0.41 -2.30
N THR A 75 -1.86 0.84 -1.85
CA THR A 75 -0.68 0.94 -2.70
C THR A 75 0.60 0.42 -2.05
N GLY A 76 1.56 0.03 -2.88
CA GLY A 76 2.93 -0.27 -2.46
C GLY A 76 3.77 0.96 -2.08
N ARG A 77 3.30 2.18 -2.42
CA ARG A 77 4.02 3.42 -2.08
C ARG A 77 4.17 3.61 -0.58
N ASP A 78 5.26 4.25 -0.17
CA ASP A 78 5.40 4.75 1.19
C ASP A 78 4.48 5.97 1.44
N PRO A 79 4.25 6.36 2.71
CA PRO A 79 3.35 7.46 3.06
C PRO A 79 3.74 8.81 2.46
N VAL A 80 5.04 9.10 2.28
CA VAL A 80 5.52 10.37 1.74
C VAL A 80 5.17 10.49 0.27
N TYR A 81 5.52 9.46 -0.52
CA TYR A 81 5.23 9.43 -1.96
C TYR A 81 3.72 9.37 -2.25
N LEU A 82 2.95 8.64 -1.44
CA LEU A 82 1.50 8.65 -1.60
C LEU A 82 0.92 10.03 -1.34
N ARG A 83 1.34 10.71 -0.28
CA ARG A 83 0.88 12.07 0.04
C ARG A 83 1.19 13.06 -1.08
N GLU A 84 2.40 13.01 -1.63
CA GLU A 84 2.79 13.87 -2.76
C GLU A 84 1.94 13.60 -3.99
N GLY A 85 1.73 12.33 -4.34
CA GLY A 85 0.87 11.95 -5.46
C GLY A 85 -0.60 12.34 -5.25
N LEU A 86 -1.15 12.19 -4.05
CA LEU A 86 -2.49 12.66 -3.72
C LEU A 86 -2.58 14.18 -3.78
N ALA A 87 -1.57 14.92 -3.31
CA ALA A 87 -1.53 16.37 -3.44
C ALA A 87 -1.55 16.83 -4.91
N ASP A 88 -0.84 16.12 -5.80
CA ASP A 88 -0.88 16.38 -7.24
C ASP A 88 -2.23 16.03 -7.86
N MET A 89 -2.83 14.89 -7.44
CA MET A 89 -4.14 14.47 -7.90
C MET A 89 -5.24 15.46 -7.52
N PHE A 90 -5.15 16.08 -6.34
CA PHE A 90 -6.14 17.04 -5.85
C PHE A 90 -5.91 18.46 -6.34
N ARG A 91 -4.73 18.74 -6.93
CA ARG A 91 -4.35 20.09 -7.33
C ARG A 91 -5.37 20.67 -8.31
N ASP A 92 -5.86 21.87 -7.96
CA ASP A 92 -6.77 22.66 -8.80
C ASP A 92 -8.09 21.97 -9.17
N ASP A 93 -8.49 20.91 -8.45
CA ASP A 93 -9.77 20.24 -8.66
C ASP A 93 -10.75 20.57 -7.52
N ALA A 94 -11.75 21.41 -7.82
CA ALA A 94 -12.79 21.80 -6.88
C ALA A 94 -13.70 20.63 -6.42
N GLU A 95 -13.72 19.54 -7.17
CA GLU A 95 -14.49 18.34 -6.84
C GLU A 95 -13.72 17.38 -5.95
N ALA A 96 -12.40 17.56 -5.80
CA ALA A 96 -11.56 16.67 -5.03
C ALA A 96 -11.98 16.59 -3.56
N PHE A 97 -11.88 15.39 -3.00
CA PHE A 97 -12.08 15.16 -1.57
C PHE A 97 -11.24 13.96 -1.09
N ALA A 98 -10.89 14.00 0.20
CA ALA A 98 -10.01 13.02 0.82
C ALA A 98 -10.59 11.59 0.77
N PRO A 99 -9.73 10.56 0.65
CA PRO A 99 -10.13 9.17 0.85
C PRO A 99 -10.54 8.90 2.30
N ASP A 100 -11.39 7.89 2.50
CA ASP A 100 -11.82 7.43 3.82
C ASP A 100 -10.76 6.53 4.49
N PHE A 101 -9.88 5.95 3.69
CA PHE A 101 -8.75 5.16 4.17
C PHE A 101 -7.60 5.20 3.16
N THR A 102 -6.39 4.90 3.64
CA THR A 102 -5.26 4.53 2.80
C THR A 102 -4.54 3.32 3.37
N VAL A 103 -4.01 2.50 2.49
CA VAL A 103 -3.04 1.45 2.81
C VAL A 103 -1.76 1.78 2.07
N THR A 104 -0.66 1.92 2.80
CA THR A 104 0.66 2.19 2.26
C THR A 104 1.60 1.03 2.51
N MET A 105 2.64 0.89 1.71
CA MET A 105 3.56 -0.26 1.79
C MET A 105 2.82 -1.61 1.74
N GLU A 106 1.61 -1.64 1.11
CA GLU A 106 0.70 -2.79 1.02
C GLU A 106 0.16 -3.32 2.36
N ARG A 107 0.45 -2.67 3.49
CA ARG A 107 0.16 -3.19 4.83
C ARG A 107 -0.14 -2.16 5.91
N ASN A 108 0.32 -0.91 5.77
CA ASN A 108 0.11 0.12 6.79
C ASN A 108 -1.20 0.84 6.56
N VAL A 109 -2.15 0.65 7.45
CA VAL A 109 -3.51 1.18 7.34
C VAL A 109 -3.62 2.54 8.02
N HIS A 110 -4.28 3.49 7.34
CA HIS A 110 -4.72 4.76 7.91
C HIS A 110 -6.22 4.92 7.63
N LEU A 111 -6.96 5.37 8.62
CA LEU A 111 -8.42 5.54 8.55
C LEU A 111 -8.77 7.01 8.81
N ALA A 112 -9.67 7.57 8.02
CA ALA A 112 -10.13 8.94 8.26
C ALA A 112 -10.92 9.02 9.58
N ASP A 113 -10.57 9.98 10.44
CA ASP A 113 -11.33 10.34 11.62
C ASP A 113 -12.60 11.18 11.27
N ALA A 114 -13.25 11.75 12.25
CA ALA A 114 -14.45 12.56 12.04
C ALA A 114 -14.14 13.87 11.29
N GLU A 115 -12.93 14.39 11.43
CA GLU A 115 -12.42 15.58 10.75
C GLU A 115 -11.80 15.26 9.38
N GLY A 116 -11.74 13.98 9.00
CA GLY A 116 -11.18 13.49 7.73
C GLY A 116 -9.66 13.42 7.70
N ARG A 117 -9.01 13.46 8.86
CA ARG A 117 -7.58 13.24 8.95
C ARG A 117 -7.31 11.73 8.93
N LEU A 118 -6.35 11.31 8.13
CA LEU A 118 -5.95 9.91 8.07
C LEU A 118 -5.10 9.54 9.29
N MET A 119 -5.71 8.83 10.20
CA MET A 119 -5.08 8.36 11.44
C MET A 119 -4.62 6.91 11.30
N PRO A 120 -3.47 6.54 11.88
CA PRO A 120 -3.00 5.15 11.84
C PRO A 120 -4.06 4.20 12.40
N GLY A 121 -4.23 3.07 11.74
CA GLY A 121 -4.99 1.93 12.28
C GLY A 121 -4.18 1.22 13.37
N ALA A 122 -4.05 1.85 14.54
CA ALA A 122 -3.03 1.57 15.53
C ALA A 122 -2.88 0.07 15.84
N ALA A 123 -3.97 -0.62 16.21
CA ALA A 123 -3.90 -2.05 16.54
C ALA A 123 -3.36 -2.89 15.38
N TRP A 124 -3.85 -2.67 14.16
CA TRP A 124 -3.37 -3.40 12.98
C TRP A 124 -1.91 -3.09 12.68
N ASN A 125 -1.52 -1.82 12.70
CA ASN A 125 -0.17 -1.41 12.35
C ASN A 125 0.85 -1.86 13.42
N ASP A 126 0.47 -1.86 14.69
CA ASP A 126 1.30 -2.36 15.79
C ASP A 126 1.52 -3.88 15.67
N ASP A 127 0.47 -4.65 15.41
CA ASP A 127 0.55 -6.10 15.20
C ASP A 127 1.39 -6.42 13.94
N CYS A 128 1.19 -5.67 12.87
CA CYS A 128 1.98 -5.77 11.64
C CYS A 128 3.48 -5.52 11.89
N ALA A 129 3.81 -4.47 12.65
CA ALA A 129 5.19 -4.15 12.99
C ALA A 129 5.84 -5.28 13.81
N VAL A 130 5.14 -5.78 14.83
CA VAL A 130 5.62 -6.90 15.67
C VAL A 130 5.84 -8.16 14.83
N ALA A 131 4.92 -8.50 13.94
CA ALA A 131 5.03 -9.66 13.07
C ALA A 131 6.25 -9.56 12.13
N HIS A 132 6.44 -8.39 11.50
CA HIS A 132 7.61 -8.15 10.63
C HIS A 132 8.93 -8.15 11.40
N ASP A 133 8.99 -7.53 12.58
CA ASP A 133 10.18 -7.56 13.42
C ASP A 133 10.54 -9.00 13.83
N SER A 134 9.54 -9.81 14.16
CA SER A 134 9.72 -11.24 14.48
C SER A 134 10.21 -12.03 13.26
N LEU A 135 9.59 -11.80 12.09
CA LEU A 135 9.95 -12.43 10.82
C LEU A 135 11.41 -12.14 10.47
N PHE A 136 11.80 -10.87 10.44
CA PHE A 136 13.15 -10.47 10.07
C PHE A 136 14.20 -10.81 11.12
N THR A 137 13.82 -10.88 12.39
CA THR A 137 14.72 -11.41 13.44
C THR A 137 15.00 -12.90 13.21
N ARG A 138 13.97 -13.68 12.85
CA ARG A 138 14.08 -15.14 12.64
C ARG A 138 14.77 -15.48 11.34
N TYR A 139 14.41 -14.83 10.26
CA TYR A 139 14.81 -15.20 8.90
C TYR A 139 15.78 -14.21 8.23
N GLY A 140 16.11 -13.09 8.87
CA GLY A 140 16.91 -12.02 8.26
C GLY A 140 18.25 -12.50 7.71
N GLY A 141 18.98 -13.36 8.44
CA GLY A 141 20.24 -13.91 7.94
C GLY A 141 20.09 -14.80 6.69
N MET A 142 18.99 -15.56 6.62
CA MET A 142 18.66 -16.36 5.43
C MET A 142 18.28 -15.45 4.26
N LEU A 143 17.43 -14.46 4.47
CA LEU A 143 17.03 -13.49 3.44
C LEU A 143 18.21 -12.68 2.93
N GLU A 144 19.13 -12.24 3.81
CA GLU A 144 20.38 -11.59 3.42
C GLU A 144 21.23 -12.45 2.49
N SER A 145 21.38 -13.74 2.83
CA SER A 145 22.10 -14.71 1.98
C SER A 145 21.42 -14.92 0.64
N LEU A 146 20.08 -15.05 0.63
CA LEU A 146 19.28 -15.18 -0.58
C LEU A 146 19.43 -13.96 -1.48
N ILE A 147 19.28 -12.76 -0.94
CA ILE A 147 19.42 -11.51 -1.68
C ILE A 147 20.81 -11.41 -2.32
N GLY A 148 21.88 -11.72 -1.57
CA GLY A 148 23.24 -11.75 -2.12
C GLY A 148 23.44 -12.74 -3.27
N GLN A 149 22.79 -13.91 -3.21
CA GLN A 149 22.79 -14.87 -4.31
C GLN A 149 22.04 -14.36 -5.54
N LEU A 150 20.88 -13.72 -5.34
CA LEU A 150 20.08 -13.12 -6.41
C LEU A 150 20.83 -11.97 -7.08
N GLU A 151 21.44 -11.05 -6.33
CA GLU A 151 22.25 -9.95 -6.84
C GLU A 151 23.40 -10.46 -7.70
N SER A 152 24.07 -11.53 -7.28
CA SER A 152 25.15 -12.17 -8.04
C SER A 152 24.65 -12.86 -9.30
N ARG A 153 23.59 -13.65 -9.20
CA ARG A 153 23.03 -14.46 -10.29
C ARG A 153 22.40 -13.59 -11.38
N PHE A 154 21.69 -12.55 -10.99
CA PHE A 154 20.89 -11.68 -11.86
C PHE A 154 21.48 -10.29 -12.05
N SER A 155 22.79 -10.13 -11.86
CA SER A 155 23.49 -8.86 -12.06
C SER A 155 23.28 -8.26 -13.46
N GLY A 156 23.11 -9.10 -14.48
CA GLY A 156 22.82 -8.66 -15.85
C GLY A 156 21.43 -8.05 -16.05
N LEU A 157 20.50 -8.25 -15.11
CA LEU A 157 19.15 -7.67 -15.12
C LEU A 157 19.04 -6.37 -14.32
N GLY A 158 20.16 -5.86 -13.79
CA GLY A 158 20.14 -4.68 -12.90
C GLY A 158 19.45 -4.92 -11.56
N LEU A 159 19.39 -6.19 -11.10
CA LEU A 159 18.81 -6.51 -9.81
C LEU A 159 19.68 -5.94 -8.69
N ARG A 160 19.07 -5.16 -7.82
CA ARG A 160 19.72 -4.53 -6.65
C ARG A 160 18.73 -4.35 -5.51
N ARG A 161 19.26 -4.14 -4.32
CA ARG A 161 18.43 -3.74 -3.16
C ARG A 161 17.82 -2.38 -3.37
N GLN A 162 16.62 -2.20 -2.85
CA GLN A 162 16.00 -0.88 -2.80
C GLN A 162 16.64 -0.04 -1.70
N ASP A 163 16.92 1.23 -1.99
CA ASP A 163 17.39 2.17 -0.99
C ASP A 163 16.37 2.28 0.17
N ASN A 164 16.90 2.21 1.40
CA ASN A 164 16.14 2.31 2.65
C ASN A 164 15.22 1.12 3.02
N ASP A 165 15.18 0.05 2.23
CA ASP A 165 14.48 -1.20 2.59
C ASP A 165 15.37 -2.41 2.30
N ALA A 166 15.97 -2.97 3.35
CA ALA A 166 16.94 -4.05 3.24
C ALA A 166 16.37 -5.35 2.64
N PHE A 167 15.04 -5.52 2.71
CA PHE A 167 14.33 -6.72 2.23
C PHE A 167 13.46 -6.44 1.01
N SER A 168 13.77 -5.38 0.28
CA SER A 168 13.16 -5.06 -1.01
C SER A 168 14.21 -4.99 -2.10
N LEU A 169 13.84 -5.54 -3.26
CA LEU A 169 14.66 -5.59 -4.47
C LEU A 169 14.00 -4.77 -5.57
N VAL A 170 14.80 -4.25 -6.47
CA VAL A 170 14.35 -3.67 -7.72
C VAL A 170 15.06 -4.34 -8.87
N VAL A 171 14.34 -4.59 -9.96
CA VAL A 171 14.86 -5.20 -11.19
C VAL A 171 14.66 -4.21 -12.32
N ASP A 172 15.75 -3.76 -12.94
CA ASP A 172 15.67 -2.74 -14.00
C ASP A 172 15.13 -3.34 -15.32
N ASP A 173 15.39 -4.63 -15.58
CA ASP A 173 14.83 -5.34 -16.73
C ASP A 173 13.60 -6.16 -16.34
N ALA A 174 12.42 -5.63 -16.69
CA ALA A 174 11.15 -6.29 -16.43
C ALA A 174 11.02 -7.69 -17.05
N CYS A 175 11.74 -7.98 -18.14
CA CYS A 175 11.72 -9.30 -18.79
C CYS A 175 12.30 -10.41 -17.89
N GLY A 176 13.25 -10.06 -17.01
CA GLY A 176 13.86 -11.01 -16.07
C GLY A 176 13.08 -11.20 -14.76
N LEU A 177 12.08 -10.36 -14.51
CA LEU A 177 11.39 -10.32 -13.22
C LEU A 177 10.65 -11.63 -12.90
N ASP A 178 10.08 -12.30 -13.90
CA ASP A 178 9.40 -13.57 -13.72
C ASP A 178 10.37 -14.69 -13.33
N GLU A 179 11.57 -14.72 -13.95
CA GLU A 179 12.61 -15.69 -13.58
C GLU A 179 13.10 -15.45 -12.15
N VAL A 180 13.36 -14.20 -11.78
CA VAL A 180 13.73 -13.82 -10.41
C VAL A 180 12.64 -14.25 -9.42
N SER A 181 11.36 -13.98 -9.73
CA SER A 181 10.23 -14.36 -8.88
C SER A 181 10.12 -15.87 -8.69
N CYS A 182 10.28 -16.66 -9.76
CA CYS A 182 10.28 -18.14 -9.66
C CYS A 182 11.39 -18.64 -8.73
N VAL A 183 12.61 -18.13 -8.88
CA VAL A 183 13.74 -18.53 -8.03
C VAL A 183 13.48 -18.16 -6.57
N ILE A 184 12.92 -16.97 -6.32
CA ILE A 184 12.56 -16.56 -4.96
C ILE A 184 11.50 -17.52 -4.38
N GLN A 185 10.43 -17.81 -5.13
CA GLN A 185 9.36 -18.72 -4.67
C GLN A 185 9.90 -20.09 -4.31
N ASP A 186 10.81 -20.66 -5.11
CA ASP A 186 11.44 -21.94 -4.83
C ASP A 186 12.26 -21.90 -3.52
N MET A 187 12.95 -20.80 -3.26
CA MET A 187 13.83 -20.64 -2.09
C MET A 187 13.06 -20.30 -0.81
N VAL A 188 12.00 -19.49 -0.89
CA VAL A 188 11.21 -19.11 0.29
C VAL A 188 10.00 -20.00 0.53
N GLY A 189 9.58 -20.80 -0.46
CA GLY A 189 8.40 -21.66 -0.35
C GLY A 189 8.34 -22.56 0.88
N PRO A 190 9.47 -23.09 1.42
CA PRO A 190 9.48 -23.82 2.69
C PRO A 190 9.13 -22.98 3.93
N TYR A 191 9.13 -21.65 3.83
CA TYR A 191 8.92 -20.74 4.93
C TYR A 191 7.53 -20.10 4.83
N GLU A 192 6.51 -20.77 5.36
CA GLU A 192 5.10 -20.38 5.21
C GLU A 192 4.78 -18.94 5.65
N GLU A 193 5.56 -18.36 6.55
CA GLU A 193 5.35 -16.99 7.06
C GLU A 193 5.84 -15.91 6.09
N ILE A 194 6.69 -16.28 5.09
CA ILE A 194 7.32 -15.34 4.18
C ILE A 194 6.56 -15.35 2.86
N VAL A 195 6.23 -14.17 2.36
CA VAL A 195 5.74 -13.98 0.99
C VAL A 195 6.58 -12.92 0.28
N THR A 196 6.59 -12.99 -1.05
CA THR A 196 7.18 -11.95 -1.89
C THR A 196 6.05 -11.20 -2.57
N GLN A 197 5.94 -9.94 -2.28
CA GLN A 197 5.01 -9.01 -2.92
C GLN A 197 5.69 -8.38 -4.14
N ARG A 198 4.99 -8.32 -5.26
CA ARG A 198 5.47 -7.73 -6.50
C ARG A 198 4.63 -6.51 -6.86
N ALA A 199 5.31 -5.37 -7.08
CA ALA A 199 4.69 -4.13 -7.55
C ALA A 199 5.58 -3.53 -8.66
N GLY A 200 5.16 -3.68 -9.92
CA GLY A 200 5.98 -3.27 -11.07
C GLY A 200 7.36 -3.94 -11.02
N PRO A 201 8.48 -3.17 -11.03
CA PRO A 201 9.84 -3.69 -10.97
C PRO A 201 10.29 -4.08 -9.55
N TYR A 202 9.45 -3.86 -8.53
CA TYR A 202 9.80 -4.06 -7.13
C TYR A 202 9.36 -5.43 -6.64
N LEU A 203 10.22 -6.05 -5.84
CA LEU A 203 9.97 -7.30 -5.11
C LEU A 203 10.27 -7.05 -3.64
N ARG A 204 9.30 -7.30 -2.76
CA ARG A 204 9.44 -7.09 -1.32
C ARG A 204 9.17 -8.38 -0.56
N PHE A 205 10.06 -8.76 0.35
CA PHE A 205 9.78 -9.81 1.32
C PHE A 205 8.91 -9.26 2.46
N SER A 206 7.84 -9.97 2.77
CA SER A 206 6.85 -9.52 3.74
C SER A 206 6.28 -10.70 4.53
N HIS A 207 5.60 -10.41 5.63
CA HIS A 207 4.83 -11.39 6.37
C HIS A 207 3.52 -11.70 5.63
N ARG A 208 3.18 -12.98 5.45
CA ARG A 208 2.03 -13.42 4.65
C ARG A 208 0.69 -12.85 5.10
N ASP A 209 0.54 -12.60 6.40
CA ASP A 209 -0.74 -12.11 6.96
C ASP A 209 -0.95 -10.60 6.77
N TYR A 210 0.05 -9.89 6.20
CA TYR A 210 0.01 -8.45 6.00
C TYR A 210 0.31 -8.08 4.54
N ASN A 211 -0.73 -8.07 3.73
CA ASN A 211 -0.72 -7.74 2.30
C ASN A 211 -1.89 -6.81 1.94
N LYS A 212 -2.04 -6.44 0.67
CA LYS A 212 -3.14 -5.59 0.19
C LYS A 212 -4.51 -6.16 0.57
N GLY A 213 -4.73 -7.47 0.39
CA GLY A 213 -6.02 -8.12 0.64
C GLY A 213 -6.38 -8.19 2.11
N THR A 214 -5.43 -8.61 2.97
CA THR A 214 -5.67 -8.69 4.42
C THR A 214 -5.85 -7.31 5.05
N SER A 215 -5.09 -6.30 4.59
CA SER A 215 -5.26 -4.90 5.01
C SER A 215 -6.64 -4.38 4.64
N LEU A 216 -7.12 -4.67 3.43
CA LEU A 216 -8.44 -4.26 2.98
C LEU A 216 -9.56 -4.97 3.75
N SER A 217 -9.38 -6.25 4.07
CA SER A 217 -10.30 -7.02 4.92
C SER A 217 -10.42 -6.42 6.31
N PHE A 218 -9.30 -5.98 6.90
CA PHE A 218 -9.30 -5.23 8.16
C PHE A 218 -10.08 -3.92 8.03
N VAL A 219 -9.83 -3.12 6.98
CA VAL A 219 -10.55 -1.86 6.73
C VAL A 219 -12.05 -2.10 6.61
N ALA A 220 -12.46 -3.07 5.79
CA ALA A 220 -13.87 -3.41 5.60
C ALA A 220 -14.54 -3.81 6.94
N SER A 221 -13.88 -4.64 7.74
CA SER A 221 -14.33 -5.04 9.06
C SER A 221 -14.52 -3.83 10.00
N ARG A 222 -13.59 -2.86 9.99
CA ARG A 222 -13.69 -1.64 10.81
C ARG A 222 -14.89 -0.78 10.47
N PHE A 223 -15.35 -0.82 9.22
CA PHE A 223 -16.54 -0.12 8.76
C PHE A 223 -17.81 -0.99 8.77
N GLY A 224 -17.73 -2.25 9.18
CA GLY A 224 -18.85 -3.19 9.18
C GLY A 224 -19.36 -3.54 7.78
N ILE A 225 -18.48 -3.48 6.76
CA ILE A 225 -18.80 -3.78 5.37
C ILE A 225 -18.40 -5.22 5.07
N PRO A 226 -19.33 -6.08 4.62
CA PRO A 226 -18.99 -7.46 4.26
C PRO A 226 -18.11 -7.53 3.02
N SER A 227 -17.25 -8.55 2.92
CA SER A 227 -16.33 -8.73 1.80
C SER A 227 -17.00 -8.74 0.42
N SER A 228 -18.23 -9.27 0.34
CA SER A 228 -19.04 -9.25 -0.90
C SER A 228 -19.45 -7.84 -1.38
N HIS A 229 -19.23 -6.83 -0.56
CA HIS A 229 -19.50 -5.42 -0.86
C HIS A 229 -18.22 -4.58 -1.01
N VAL A 230 -17.09 -5.26 -1.15
CA VAL A 230 -15.79 -4.64 -1.42
C VAL A 230 -15.49 -4.77 -2.91
N ALA A 231 -15.15 -3.66 -3.55
CA ALA A 231 -14.67 -3.65 -4.93
C ALA A 231 -13.22 -3.16 -4.96
N ILE A 232 -12.39 -3.86 -5.71
CA ILE A 232 -10.97 -3.56 -5.88
C ILE A 232 -10.74 -3.16 -7.33
N PHE A 233 -9.99 -2.09 -7.53
CA PHE A 233 -9.58 -1.57 -8.82
C PHE A 233 -8.07 -1.47 -8.84
N GLY A 234 -7.42 -2.16 -9.77
CA GLY A 234 -5.98 -2.21 -9.90
C GLY A 234 -5.56 -2.75 -11.26
N ASP A 235 -4.31 -2.53 -11.61
CA ASP A 235 -3.70 -2.98 -12.87
C ASP A 235 -2.68 -4.11 -12.66
N GLY A 236 -2.34 -4.41 -11.41
CA GLY A 236 -1.31 -5.36 -11.02
C GLY A 236 -1.82 -6.70 -10.49
N HIS A 237 -0.94 -7.71 -10.50
CA HIS A 237 -1.23 -9.02 -9.92
C HIS A 237 -1.41 -8.98 -8.40
N ASN A 238 -0.72 -8.06 -7.71
CA ASN A 238 -0.81 -7.85 -6.27
C ASN A 238 -2.16 -7.23 -5.82
N ASP A 239 -3.02 -6.85 -6.76
CA ASP A 239 -4.39 -6.39 -6.47
C ASP A 239 -5.40 -7.53 -6.41
N LEU A 240 -4.98 -8.76 -6.74
CA LEU A 240 -5.83 -9.96 -6.77
C LEU A 240 -5.71 -10.82 -5.50
N ASP A 241 -4.86 -10.43 -4.53
CA ASP A 241 -4.59 -11.18 -3.28
C ASP A 241 -5.74 -11.12 -2.25
#